data_3045f506599694d7fad8fef623bf8450
#
_entry.id   3045f506599694d7fad8fef623bf8450
#
_cell.length_a   1.000
_cell.length_b   1.000
_cell.length_c   1.000
_cell.angle_alpha   90.00
_cell.angle_beta   90.00
_cell.angle_gamma   90.00
#
_symmetry.space_group_name_H-M   'P 1'
#
loop_
_entity.id
_entity.type
_entity.pdbx_description
1 polymer ?
#
loop_
_entity_poly.entity_id
_entity_poly.type
_entity_poly.pdbx_seq_one_letter_code
_entity_poly.pdbx_strand_id
1 'polypeptide(L)'
;YKTLLLEERPNLGGTTIYQKNDYFKINDQYTSDWLEKEIEQIKNLKNLEIKTRTSVAAYHGYNYLLARENLTDHLPLEKKQNLIRQRLLKIRAKKVITATGSIERPLIFDNNDRPGIMLSSAIKKYADFYGVACGKENVLFTNNDTAYETAISLNNKGIKINAIIDIREQNKSDLTNEINKAGIKIYNSYTVIDTKGYKKINKITIMKLSKDGKTVTDSKIDINCDCLGVSGGWTPAVHLFTQSGGKLKFDDNDNIFIPNKYPSDQLSIGS
;
A
#
# COMPACT_ATOMS: atom_id res chain seq x y z
N TYR A 1 -18.70 -13.28 22.22
CA TYR A 1 -19.48 -12.14 21.68
C TYR A 1 -19.85 -12.43 20.23
N LYS A 2 -20.97 -11.91 19.74
CA LYS A 2 -21.32 -11.91 18.32
C LYS A 2 -20.50 -10.80 17.64
N THR A 3 -19.78 -11.15 16.58
CA THR A 3 -18.86 -10.26 15.87
C THR A 3 -19.25 -10.14 14.41
N LEU A 4 -19.15 -8.95 13.83
CA LEU A 4 -19.30 -8.68 12.41
C LEU A 4 -17.96 -8.15 11.87
N LEU A 5 -17.35 -8.88 10.94
CA LEU A 5 -16.14 -8.47 10.21
C LEU A 5 -16.53 -7.92 8.84
N LEU A 6 -16.15 -6.67 8.58
CA LEU A 6 -16.37 -6.00 7.31
C LEU A 6 -15.04 -5.85 6.57
N GLU A 7 -14.98 -6.34 5.35
CA GLU A 7 -13.82 -6.24 4.46
C GLU A 7 -14.25 -5.61 3.13
N GLU A 8 -13.58 -4.54 2.71
CA GLU A 8 -13.92 -3.84 1.46
C GLU A 8 -13.54 -4.64 0.21
N ARG A 9 -12.52 -5.49 0.33
CA ARG A 9 -12.04 -6.34 -0.78
C ARG A 9 -12.84 -7.64 -0.88
N PRO A 10 -12.73 -8.34 -2.01
CA PRO A 10 -13.40 -9.63 -2.17
C PRO A 10 -12.84 -10.73 -1.25
N ASN A 11 -11.60 -10.59 -0.81
CA ASN A 11 -10.88 -11.59 -0.01
C ASN A 11 -10.33 -10.96 1.27
N LEU A 12 -10.34 -11.71 2.36
CA LEU A 12 -9.66 -11.35 3.60
C LEU A 12 -8.15 -11.41 3.43
N GLY A 13 -7.41 -10.65 4.27
CA GLY A 13 -5.94 -10.71 4.33
C GLY A 13 -5.24 -9.42 3.92
N GLY A 14 -5.99 -8.40 3.46
CA GLY A 14 -5.44 -7.07 3.20
C GLY A 14 -4.26 -7.08 2.21
N THR A 15 -3.17 -6.42 2.56
CA THR A 15 -1.94 -6.37 1.75
C THR A 15 -1.14 -7.67 1.79
N THR A 16 -1.32 -8.49 2.83
CA THR A 16 -0.63 -9.77 3.01
C THR A 16 -0.92 -10.75 1.87
N ILE A 17 -2.09 -10.66 1.22
CA ILE A 17 -2.44 -11.49 0.04
C ILE A 17 -1.43 -11.31 -1.11
N TYR A 18 -0.80 -10.15 -1.22
CA TYR A 18 0.15 -9.81 -2.29
C TYR A 18 1.60 -10.10 -1.91
N GLN A 19 1.86 -10.49 -0.65
CA GLN A 19 3.19 -10.86 -0.16
C GLN A 19 3.44 -12.35 -0.39
N LYS A 20 3.32 -12.81 -1.63
CA LYS A 20 3.54 -14.22 -1.99
C LYS A 20 5.01 -14.64 -1.99
N ASN A 21 5.91 -13.80 -1.53
CA ASN A 21 7.33 -14.07 -1.58
C ASN A 21 7.85 -14.58 -0.24
N ASP A 22 8.80 -15.48 -0.34
CA ASP A 22 9.46 -16.24 0.71
C ASP A 22 10.29 -15.42 1.70
N TYR A 23 10.28 -14.08 1.56
CA TYR A 23 11.08 -13.17 2.39
C TYR A 23 10.46 -12.86 3.76
N PHE A 24 9.12 -12.94 3.86
CA PHE A 24 8.45 -12.66 5.12
C PHE A 24 7.88 -13.94 5.71
N LYS A 25 8.32 -14.23 6.91
CA LYS A 25 7.76 -15.29 7.73
C LYS A 25 7.03 -14.68 8.92
N ILE A 26 5.89 -15.24 9.24
CA ILE A 26 5.13 -14.95 10.46
C ILE A 26 5.15 -16.25 11.27
N ASN A 27 5.69 -16.21 12.49
CA ASN A 27 5.85 -17.39 13.35
C ASN A 27 6.53 -18.56 12.61
N ASP A 28 7.64 -18.30 11.90
CA ASP A 28 8.43 -19.25 11.11
C ASP A 28 7.69 -19.90 9.92
N GLN A 29 6.47 -19.46 9.61
CA GLN A 29 5.70 -19.91 8.45
C GLN A 29 5.76 -18.87 7.33
N TYR A 30 5.72 -19.29 6.08
CA TYR A 30 5.54 -18.37 4.97
C TYR A 30 4.24 -17.59 5.12
N THR A 31 4.27 -16.31 4.78
CA THR A 31 3.14 -15.41 4.98
C THR A 31 1.85 -15.90 4.31
N SER A 32 1.96 -16.53 3.13
CA SER A 32 0.82 -17.13 2.43
C SER A 32 0.16 -18.27 3.22
N ASP A 33 0.98 -19.20 3.72
CA ASP A 33 0.50 -20.39 4.43
C ASP A 33 -0.10 -20.00 5.79
N TRP A 34 0.57 -19.07 6.48
CA TRP A 34 0.04 -18.50 7.72
C TRP A 34 -1.32 -17.85 7.49
N LEU A 35 -1.44 -17.00 6.46
CA LEU A 35 -2.69 -16.29 6.17
C LEU A 35 -3.84 -17.24 5.81
N GLU A 36 -3.58 -18.25 4.99
CA GLU A 36 -4.58 -19.25 4.59
C GLU A 36 -5.13 -19.99 5.81
N LYS A 37 -4.23 -20.43 6.70
CA LYS A 37 -4.57 -21.09 7.96
C LYS A 37 -5.40 -20.19 8.88
N GLU A 38 -5.00 -18.94 9.06
CA GLU A 38 -5.76 -17.98 9.89
C GLU A 38 -7.14 -17.71 9.31
N ILE A 39 -7.26 -17.53 7.99
CA ILE A 39 -8.54 -17.31 7.32
C ILE A 39 -9.46 -18.52 7.51
N GLU A 40 -8.93 -19.74 7.41
CA GLU A 40 -9.70 -20.96 7.63
C GLU A 40 -10.21 -21.04 9.08
N GLN A 41 -9.34 -20.74 10.05
CA GLN A 41 -9.73 -20.74 11.47
C GLN A 41 -10.86 -19.76 11.75
N ILE A 42 -10.75 -18.50 11.28
CA ILE A 42 -11.77 -17.50 11.54
C ILE A 42 -13.11 -17.79 10.84
N LYS A 43 -13.09 -18.40 9.65
CA LYS A 43 -14.32 -18.81 8.94
C LYS A 43 -15.13 -19.87 9.72
N ASN A 44 -14.47 -20.67 10.55
CA ASN A 44 -15.08 -21.71 11.34
C ASN A 44 -15.68 -21.20 12.67
N LEU A 45 -15.51 -19.93 13.00
CA LEU A 45 -16.04 -19.34 14.24
C LEU A 45 -17.56 -19.11 14.14
N LYS A 46 -18.33 -19.80 14.97
CA LYS A 46 -19.81 -19.75 14.98
C LYS A 46 -20.39 -18.39 15.35
N ASN A 47 -19.61 -17.57 16.04
CA ASN A 47 -20.02 -16.24 16.51
C ASN A 47 -19.52 -15.08 15.63
N LEU A 48 -18.92 -15.40 14.47
CA LEU A 48 -18.38 -14.43 13.50
C LEU A 48 -19.21 -14.45 12.22
N GLU A 49 -19.74 -13.28 11.84
CA GLU A 49 -20.29 -13.02 10.52
C GLU A 49 -19.27 -12.22 9.69
N ILE A 50 -18.93 -12.68 8.49
CA ILE A 50 -17.97 -12.03 7.60
C ILE A 50 -18.71 -11.50 6.38
N LYS A 51 -18.50 -10.21 6.08
CA LYS A 51 -18.99 -9.56 4.86
C LYS A 51 -17.81 -8.96 4.09
N THR A 52 -17.47 -9.60 2.99
CA THR A 52 -16.50 -9.05 2.01
C THR A 52 -17.21 -8.10 1.05
N ARG A 53 -16.44 -7.35 0.24
CA ARG A 53 -16.96 -6.32 -0.69
C ARG A 53 -17.83 -5.30 0.04
N THR A 54 -17.55 -5.03 1.30
CA THR A 54 -18.34 -4.18 2.18
C THR A 54 -17.48 -3.07 2.76
N SER A 55 -17.64 -1.87 2.22
CA SER A 55 -16.89 -0.68 2.66
C SER A 55 -17.68 0.09 3.70
N VAL A 56 -17.05 0.42 4.84
CA VAL A 56 -17.60 1.36 5.80
C VAL A 56 -17.44 2.78 5.24
N ALA A 57 -18.56 3.43 4.96
CA ALA A 57 -18.61 4.76 4.35
C ALA A 57 -18.68 5.90 5.38
N ALA A 58 -19.20 5.62 6.58
CA ALA A 58 -19.29 6.60 7.65
C ALA A 58 -19.28 5.94 9.03
N TYR A 59 -18.71 6.66 10.00
CA TYR A 59 -18.68 6.28 11.40
C TYR A 59 -19.11 7.47 12.27
N HIS A 60 -20.30 7.39 12.79
CA HIS A 60 -20.91 8.42 13.63
C HIS A 60 -20.77 8.10 15.13
N GLY A 61 -21.13 9.03 15.98
CA GLY A 61 -21.15 8.84 17.42
C GLY A 61 -21.95 7.63 17.88
N TYR A 62 -21.66 7.15 19.10
CA TYR A 62 -22.31 5.97 19.71
C TYR A 62 -22.14 4.69 18.87
N ASN A 63 -21.01 4.51 18.23
CA ASN A 63 -20.66 3.34 17.39
C ASN A 63 -21.73 3.02 16.34
N TYR A 64 -22.24 4.06 15.67
CA TYR A 64 -23.16 3.94 14.55
C TYR A 64 -22.41 4.04 13.25
N LEU A 65 -22.40 2.96 12.46
CA LEU A 65 -21.67 2.88 11.19
C LEU A 65 -22.65 2.72 10.03
N LEU A 66 -22.31 3.32 8.91
CA LEU A 66 -22.92 3.08 7.61
C LEU A 66 -21.94 2.32 6.72
N ALA A 67 -22.36 1.19 6.18
CA ALA A 67 -21.53 0.41 5.28
C ALA A 67 -22.28 0.10 3.98
N ARG A 68 -21.57 0.09 2.86
CA ARG A 68 -22.08 -0.27 1.55
C ARG A 68 -21.55 -1.65 1.17
N GLU A 69 -22.46 -2.61 1.06
CA GLU A 69 -22.18 -3.97 0.60
C GLU A 69 -22.43 -4.06 -0.92
N ASN A 70 -21.42 -4.44 -1.70
CA ASN A 70 -21.54 -4.66 -3.15
C ASN A 70 -21.93 -6.11 -3.41
N LEU A 71 -23.16 -6.35 -3.84
CA LEU A 71 -23.69 -7.70 -4.06
C LEU A 71 -23.44 -8.23 -5.46
N THR A 72 -23.56 -7.38 -6.49
CA THR A 72 -23.52 -7.82 -7.87
C THR A 72 -22.63 -6.99 -8.80
N ASP A 73 -21.99 -5.91 -8.33
CA ASP A 73 -21.17 -5.04 -9.19
C ASP A 73 -20.04 -5.80 -9.91
N HIS A 74 -19.54 -6.86 -9.30
CA HIS A 74 -18.46 -7.71 -9.81
C HIS A 74 -18.92 -8.82 -10.76
N LEU A 75 -20.23 -8.99 -10.94
CA LEU A 75 -20.78 -10.02 -11.82
C LEU A 75 -20.87 -9.52 -13.27
N PRO A 76 -20.83 -10.40 -14.28
CA PRO A 76 -21.15 -10.08 -15.66
C PRO A 76 -22.57 -9.53 -15.79
N LEU A 77 -22.83 -8.70 -16.83
CA LEU A 77 -24.12 -8.03 -17.02
C LEU A 77 -25.28 -9.02 -17.11
N GLU A 78 -25.09 -10.15 -17.78
CA GLU A 78 -26.12 -11.19 -17.94
C GLU A 78 -26.59 -11.78 -16.60
N LYS A 79 -25.68 -11.78 -15.61
CA LYS A 79 -25.96 -12.30 -14.26
C LYS A 79 -26.49 -11.26 -13.28
N LYS A 80 -26.60 -9.99 -13.71
CA LYS A 80 -27.06 -8.87 -12.85
C LYS A 80 -28.55 -8.56 -12.97
N GLN A 81 -29.22 -9.06 -14.00
CA GLN A 81 -30.61 -8.73 -14.28
C GLN A 81 -31.50 -9.07 -13.07
N ASN A 82 -32.28 -8.08 -12.62
CA ASN A 82 -33.23 -8.20 -11.49
C ASN A 82 -32.63 -8.53 -10.12
N LEU A 83 -31.29 -8.41 -9.93
CA LEU A 83 -30.65 -8.60 -8.65
C LEU A 83 -30.38 -7.26 -7.97
N ILE A 84 -30.41 -7.27 -6.63
CA ILE A 84 -30.00 -6.11 -5.85
C ILE A 84 -28.51 -5.84 -6.08
N ARG A 85 -28.19 -4.63 -6.57
CA ARG A 85 -26.82 -4.23 -6.87
C ARG A 85 -25.97 -3.99 -5.62
N GLN A 86 -26.52 -3.20 -4.71
CA GLN A 86 -25.84 -2.78 -3.48
C GLN A 86 -26.83 -2.74 -2.32
N ARG A 87 -26.32 -2.91 -1.12
CA ARG A 87 -27.09 -2.79 0.11
C ARG A 87 -26.42 -1.79 1.04
N LEU A 88 -27.20 -0.88 1.61
CA LEU A 88 -26.77 -0.03 2.71
C LEU A 88 -27.05 -0.73 4.03
N LEU A 89 -25.99 -0.95 4.79
CA LEU A 89 -26.06 -1.51 6.14
C LEU A 89 -26.00 -0.37 7.17
N LYS A 90 -26.94 -0.35 8.09
CA LYS A 90 -26.96 0.51 9.27
C LYS A 90 -26.59 -0.36 10.47
N ILE A 91 -25.43 -0.09 11.06
CA ILE A 91 -24.85 -0.96 12.10
C ILE A 91 -24.71 -0.16 13.38
N ARG A 92 -25.21 -0.72 14.49
CA ARG A 92 -24.96 -0.21 15.82
C ARG A 92 -24.20 -1.28 16.61
N ALA A 93 -22.97 -0.96 17.01
CA ALA A 93 -22.11 -1.88 17.73
C ALA A 93 -21.85 -1.43 19.18
N LYS A 94 -21.64 -2.39 20.08
CA LYS A 94 -21.20 -2.08 21.45
C LYS A 94 -19.73 -1.65 21.45
N LYS A 95 -18.89 -2.31 20.66
CA LYS A 95 -17.49 -1.98 20.47
C LYS A 95 -17.13 -2.04 19.00
N VAL A 96 -16.21 -1.17 18.58
CA VAL A 96 -15.69 -1.13 17.21
C VAL A 96 -14.17 -1.22 17.25
N ILE A 97 -13.63 -2.11 16.41
CA ILE A 97 -12.20 -2.21 16.17
C ILE A 97 -11.96 -1.78 14.73
N THR A 98 -11.18 -0.71 14.53
CA THR A 98 -10.76 -0.25 13.22
C THR A 98 -9.38 -0.83 12.90
N ALA A 99 -9.31 -1.63 11.82
CA ALA A 99 -8.10 -2.25 11.29
C ALA A 99 -7.92 -1.84 9.83
N THR A 100 -7.94 -0.53 9.59
CA THR A 100 -8.01 0.09 8.25
C THR A 100 -6.67 0.12 7.52
N GLY A 101 -5.57 -0.26 8.20
CA GLY A 101 -4.24 -0.30 7.62
C GLY A 101 -3.69 1.08 7.28
N SER A 102 -2.80 1.12 6.30
CA SER A 102 -2.11 2.34 5.86
C SER A 102 -2.14 2.48 4.34
N ILE A 103 -1.90 3.70 3.88
CA ILE A 103 -1.85 4.10 2.47
C ILE A 103 -0.43 4.55 2.16
N GLU A 104 0.15 4.01 1.09
CA GLU A 104 1.47 4.45 0.61
C GLU A 104 1.39 5.89 0.09
N ARG A 105 2.38 6.71 0.47
CA ARG A 105 2.50 8.11 0.03
C ARG A 105 3.39 8.21 -1.20
N PRO A 106 3.04 9.06 -2.19
CA PRO A 106 3.98 9.45 -3.23
C PRO A 106 5.03 10.42 -2.69
N LEU A 107 6.17 10.52 -3.39
CA LEU A 107 7.11 11.63 -3.29
C LEU A 107 6.79 12.65 -4.38
N ILE A 108 7.05 13.94 -4.11
CA ILE A 108 6.70 15.05 -5.00
C ILE A 108 7.92 15.43 -5.85
N PHE A 109 7.71 15.61 -7.16
CA PHE A 109 8.69 16.09 -8.13
C PHE A 109 7.95 16.65 -9.36
N ASP A 110 8.64 17.35 -10.24
CA ASP A 110 8.04 17.96 -11.42
C ASP A 110 7.51 16.91 -12.39
N ASN A 111 6.32 17.19 -12.96
CA ASN A 111 5.62 16.30 -13.90
C ASN A 111 5.33 14.88 -13.34
N ASN A 112 5.01 14.79 -12.05
CA ASN A 112 4.70 13.53 -11.35
C ASN A 112 3.33 12.93 -11.70
N ASP A 113 2.53 13.60 -12.51
CA ASP A 113 1.21 13.19 -13.01
C ASP A 113 1.26 12.44 -14.35
N ARG A 114 2.46 12.26 -14.91
CA ARG A 114 2.65 11.62 -16.21
C ARG A 114 2.28 10.13 -16.17
N PRO A 115 1.55 9.59 -17.19
CA PRO A 115 1.24 8.17 -17.25
C PRO A 115 2.50 7.29 -17.19
N GLY A 116 2.43 6.21 -16.40
CA GLY A 116 3.57 5.32 -16.10
C GLY A 116 4.23 5.62 -14.75
N ILE A 117 3.76 6.66 -14.02
CA ILE A 117 4.15 6.92 -12.65
C ILE A 117 3.08 6.32 -11.73
N MET A 118 3.50 5.46 -10.81
CA MET A 118 2.61 4.69 -9.94
C MET A 118 3.20 4.55 -8.54
N LEU A 119 2.37 4.23 -7.55
CA LEU A 119 2.89 3.80 -6.25
C LEU A 119 3.64 2.47 -6.38
N SER A 120 4.74 2.32 -5.65
CA SER A 120 5.58 1.12 -5.66
C SER A 120 4.78 -0.12 -5.26
N SER A 121 3.95 -0.02 -4.22
CA SER A 121 3.06 -1.10 -3.79
C SER A 121 2.02 -1.49 -4.85
N ALA A 122 1.56 -0.54 -5.66
CA ALA A 122 0.63 -0.83 -6.75
C ALA A 122 1.32 -1.66 -7.85
N ILE A 123 2.56 -1.30 -8.24
CA ILE A 123 3.35 -2.06 -9.21
C ILE A 123 3.58 -3.49 -8.71
N LYS A 124 3.99 -3.62 -7.44
CA LYS A 124 4.15 -4.93 -6.79
C LYS A 124 2.86 -5.74 -6.83
N LYS A 125 1.73 -5.13 -6.49
CA LYS A 125 0.41 -5.79 -6.54
C LYS A 125 0.04 -6.25 -7.94
N TYR A 126 0.28 -5.44 -8.99
CA TYR A 126 0.03 -5.86 -10.36
C TYR A 126 0.87 -7.07 -10.74
N ALA A 127 2.13 -7.10 -10.37
CA ALA A 127 3.02 -8.22 -10.66
C ALA A 127 2.69 -9.47 -9.83
N ASP A 128 2.52 -9.33 -8.52
CA ASP A 128 2.38 -10.46 -7.59
C ASP A 128 0.99 -11.10 -7.64
N PHE A 129 -0.05 -10.29 -7.78
CA PHE A 129 -1.43 -10.77 -7.69
C PHE A 129 -2.10 -10.96 -9.06
N TYR A 130 -1.85 -10.01 -9.98
CA TYR A 130 -2.50 -10.05 -11.30
C TYR A 130 -1.59 -10.63 -12.40
N GLY A 131 -0.30 -10.87 -12.13
CA GLY A 131 0.65 -11.37 -13.12
C GLY A 131 0.95 -10.37 -14.26
N VAL A 132 0.82 -9.06 -13.98
CA VAL A 132 0.96 -7.99 -14.98
C VAL A 132 2.19 -7.15 -14.69
N ALA A 133 3.10 -7.02 -15.65
CA ALA A 133 4.21 -6.08 -15.62
C ALA A 133 3.70 -4.67 -16.05
N CYS A 134 3.87 -3.67 -15.18
CA CYS A 134 3.45 -2.29 -15.45
C CYS A 134 4.37 -1.58 -16.45
N GLY A 135 5.62 -1.99 -16.57
CA GLY A 135 6.61 -1.47 -17.52
C GLY A 135 7.63 -2.52 -17.88
N LYS A 136 8.37 -2.23 -18.97
CA LYS A 136 9.52 -3.05 -19.41
C LYS A 136 10.82 -2.60 -18.74
N GLU A 137 10.94 -1.31 -18.47
CA GLU A 137 12.09 -0.68 -17.83
C GLU A 137 11.63 0.13 -16.63
N ASN A 138 11.76 -0.46 -15.44
CA ASN A 138 11.24 0.12 -14.22
C ASN A 138 12.33 0.85 -13.45
N VAL A 139 11.98 1.94 -12.80
CA VAL A 139 12.80 2.62 -11.79
C VAL A 139 11.94 2.78 -10.53
N LEU A 140 12.57 2.66 -9.37
CA LEU A 140 11.90 2.90 -8.08
C LEU A 140 12.50 4.14 -7.42
N PHE A 141 11.64 5.02 -6.89
CA PHE A 141 12.02 6.23 -6.16
C PHE A 141 11.45 6.18 -4.74
N THR A 142 12.31 6.28 -3.74
CA THR A 142 11.92 5.96 -2.36
C THR A 142 12.67 6.73 -1.28
N ASN A 143 12.10 6.69 -0.08
CA ASN A 143 12.71 7.06 1.20
C ASN A 143 12.62 5.93 2.25
N ASN A 144 12.22 4.73 1.86
CA ASN A 144 11.95 3.62 2.78
C ASN A 144 12.24 2.25 2.13
N ASP A 145 12.18 1.18 2.91
CA ASP A 145 12.60 -0.15 2.48
C ASP A 145 11.55 -0.92 1.69
N THR A 146 10.27 -0.53 1.73
CA THR A 146 9.22 -1.26 0.99
C THR A 146 9.41 -1.22 -0.52
N ALA A 147 10.09 -0.20 -1.06
CA ALA A 147 10.46 -0.16 -2.47
C ALA A 147 11.55 -1.19 -2.82
N TYR A 148 12.46 -1.50 -1.89
CA TYR A 148 13.46 -2.56 -2.07
C TYR A 148 12.80 -3.94 -2.16
N GLU A 149 11.81 -4.21 -1.32
CA GLU A 149 10.99 -5.42 -1.41
C GLU A 149 10.28 -5.51 -2.76
N THR A 150 9.75 -4.39 -3.25
CA THR A 150 9.15 -4.31 -4.58
C THR A 150 10.17 -4.65 -5.66
N ALA A 151 11.38 -4.09 -5.60
CA ALA A 151 12.43 -4.36 -6.57
C ALA A 151 12.81 -5.85 -6.60
N ILE A 152 12.99 -6.46 -5.44
CA ILE A 152 13.31 -7.89 -5.32
C ILE A 152 12.18 -8.74 -5.90
N SER A 153 10.92 -8.42 -5.55
CA SER A 153 9.76 -9.15 -6.07
C SER A 153 9.67 -9.09 -7.59
N LEU A 154 9.86 -7.92 -8.18
CA LEU A 154 9.83 -7.72 -9.63
C LEU A 154 11.00 -8.45 -10.32
N ASN A 155 12.21 -8.32 -9.77
CA ASN A 155 13.41 -8.97 -10.31
C ASN A 155 13.26 -10.50 -10.33
N ASN A 156 12.72 -11.11 -9.27
CA ASN A 156 12.48 -12.55 -9.18
C ASN A 156 11.46 -13.06 -10.23
N LYS A 157 10.67 -12.15 -10.81
CA LYS A 157 9.73 -12.43 -11.91
C LYS A 157 10.31 -12.10 -13.30
N GLY A 158 11.59 -11.75 -13.36
CA GLY A 158 12.25 -11.35 -14.60
C GLY A 158 11.83 -9.97 -15.12
N ILE A 159 11.20 -9.13 -14.27
CA ILE A 159 10.85 -7.75 -14.62
C ILE A 159 12.06 -6.87 -14.35
N LYS A 160 12.57 -6.20 -15.37
CA LYS A 160 13.80 -5.41 -15.32
C LYS A 160 13.62 -4.17 -14.44
N ILE A 161 14.57 -3.95 -13.52
CA ILE A 161 14.72 -2.76 -12.71
C ILE A 161 16.04 -2.06 -13.12
N ASN A 162 15.94 -0.86 -13.67
CA ASN A 162 17.12 -0.10 -14.11
C ASN A 162 17.86 0.53 -12.94
N ALA A 163 17.12 1.03 -11.93
CA ALA A 163 17.71 1.64 -10.76
C ALA A 163 16.72 1.78 -9.60
N ILE A 164 17.25 1.95 -8.40
CA ILE A 164 16.56 2.47 -7.21
C ILE A 164 17.17 3.84 -6.91
N ILE A 165 16.32 4.86 -6.76
CA ILE A 165 16.67 6.21 -6.34
C ILE A 165 16.24 6.36 -4.90
N ASP A 166 17.18 6.47 -3.98
CA ASP A 166 16.89 6.58 -2.55
C ASP A 166 17.39 7.94 -2.05
N ILE A 167 16.50 8.69 -1.41
CA ILE A 167 16.85 10.00 -0.84
C ILE A 167 17.75 9.88 0.39
N ARG A 168 17.79 8.72 1.04
CA ARG A 168 18.62 8.46 2.22
C ARG A 168 20.10 8.32 1.83
N GLU A 169 20.98 8.73 2.74
CA GLU A 169 22.44 8.61 2.52
C GLU A 169 22.89 7.15 2.45
N GLN A 170 22.31 6.30 3.28
CA GLN A 170 22.64 4.88 3.33
C GLN A 170 21.43 4.06 3.79
N ASN A 171 21.13 3.02 3.06
CA ASN A 171 20.24 1.97 3.55
C ASN A 171 21.10 0.81 4.08
N LYS A 172 20.94 0.50 5.37
CA LYS A 172 21.68 -0.59 6.07
C LYS A 172 20.87 -1.88 6.17
N SER A 173 19.75 -1.97 5.48
CA SER A 173 18.89 -3.15 5.52
C SER A 173 19.53 -4.32 4.76
N ASP A 174 19.25 -5.55 5.19
CA ASP A 174 19.68 -6.77 4.49
C ASP A 174 19.18 -6.83 3.03
N LEU A 175 18.08 -6.16 2.74
CA LEU A 175 17.51 -6.04 1.39
C LEU A 175 18.51 -5.39 0.41
N THR A 176 19.36 -4.47 0.88
CA THR A 176 20.40 -3.84 0.06
C THR A 176 21.38 -4.88 -0.50
N ASN A 177 21.71 -5.90 0.28
CA ASN A 177 22.61 -6.97 -0.17
C ASN A 177 21.97 -7.79 -1.29
N GLU A 178 20.69 -8.05 -1.22
CA GLU A 178 19.95 -8.77 -2.27
C GLU A 178 19.85 -7.95 -3.55
N ILE A 179 19.58 -6.65 -3.45
CA ILE A 179 19.54 -5.73 -4.59
C ILE A 179 20.90 -5.68 -5.30
N ASN A 180 22.00 -5.61 -4.53
CA ASN A 180 23.36 -5.62 -5.08
C ASN A 180 23.68 -6.95 -5.78
N LYS A 181 23.29 -8.10 -5.20
CA LYS A 181 23.44 -9.42 -5.83
C LYS A 181 22.64 -9.52 -7.14
N ALA A 182 21.48 -8.87 -7.23
CA ALA A 182 20.68 -8.80 -8.43
C ALA A 182 21.25 -7.85 -9.49
N GLY A 183 22.33 -7.12 -9.20
CA GLY A 183 22.97 -6.17 -10.11
C GLY A 183 22.16 -4.89 -10.34
N ILE A 184 21.19 -4.59 -9.46
CA ILE A 184 20.36 -3.39 -9.56
C ILE A 184 21.12 -2.21 -8.97
N LYS A 185 21.26 -1.13 -9.74
CA LYS A 185 21.97 0.06 -9.31
C LYS A 185 21.17 0.87 -8.30
N ILE A 186 21.80 1.26 -7.19
CA ILE A 186 21.22 2.13 -6.17
C ILE A 186 21.91 3.49 -6.24
N TYR A 187 21.11 4.56 -6.28
CA TYR A 187 21.56 5.95 -6.18
C TYR A 187 21.13 6.49 -4.81
N ASN A 188 22.03 6.41 -3.81
CA ASN A 188 21.81 6.95 -2.47
C ASN A 188 22.05 8.46 -2.43
N SER A 189 21.28 9.19 -1.64
CA SER A 189 21.25 10.65 -1.59
C SER A 189 20.91 11.30 -2.94
N TYR A 190 20.02 10.66 -3.71
CA TYR A 190 19.50 11.24 -4.95
C TYR A 190 17.99 11.42 -4.88
N THR A 191 17.52 12.41 -5.61
CA THR A 191 16.09 12.67 -5.78
C THR A 191 15.74 12.75 -7.26
N VAL A 192 14.51 12.35 -7.60
CA VAL A 192 13.93 12.64 -8.91
C VAL A 192 13.49 14.09 -8.92
N ILE A 193 13.92 14.85 -9.92
CA ILE A 193 13.57 16.26 -10.07
C ILE A 193 12.58 16.51 -11.20
N ASP A 194 12.58 15.65 -12.23
CA ASP A 194 11.75 15.82 -13.42
C ASP A 194 11.53 14.49 -14.12
N THR A 195 10.47 14.43 -14.94
CA THR A 195 10.18 13.31 -15.83
C THR A 195 9.99 13.78 -17.26
N LYS A 196 10.35 12.95 -18.23
CA LYS A 196 10.21 13.24 -19.67
C LYS A 196 9.33 12.19 -20.34
N GLY A 197 8.65 12.59 -21.41
CA GLY A 197 7.80 11.76 -22.23
C GLY A 197 6.61 12.53 -22.78
N TYR A 198 5.93 12.04 -23.81
CA TYR A 198 4.77 12.69 -24.42
C TYR A 198 3.46 12.08 -23.91
N LYS A 199 3.15 10.83 -24.30
CA LYS A 199 1.94 10.11 -23.87
C LYS A 199 2.13 9.34 -22.57
N LYS A 200 3.35 8.97 -22.25
CA LYS A 200 3.79 8.26 -21.06
C LYS A 200 5.23 8.64 -20.74
N ILE A 201 5.65 8.32 -19.53
CA ILE A 201 7.05 8.48 -19.13
C ILE A 201 7.97 7.63 -20.03
N ASN A 202 9.12 8.19 -20.39
CA ASN A 202 10.21 7.47 -21.08
C ASN A 202 11.57 7.69 -20.41
N LYS A 203 11.65 8.66 -19.50
CA LYS A 203 12.88 9.01 -18.79
C LYS A 203 12.58 9.78 -17.52
N ILE A 204 13.44 9.62 -16.52
CA ILE A 204 13.52 10.50 -15.35
C ILE A 204 14.84 11.26 -15.34
N THR A 205 14.86 12.41 -14.70
CA THR A 205 16.07 13.16 -14.37
C THR A 205 16.26 13.17 -12.87
N ILE A 206 17.44 12.74 -12.41
CA ILE A 206 17.81 12.71 -10.99
C ILE A 206 18.96 13.65 -10.70
N MET A 207 19.03 14.17 -9.47
CA MET A 207 20.12 14.96 -8.96
C MET A 207 20.49 14.53 -7.55
N LYS A 208 21.76 14.69 -7.21
CA LYS A 208 22.24 14.37 -5.86
C LYS A 208 21.77 15.43 -4.87
N LEU A 209 21.28 14.99 -3.72
CA LEU A 209 20.93 15.85 -2.59
C LEU A 209 22.17 16.35 -1.86
N SER A 210 22.12 17.57 -1.37
CA SER A 210 23.08 18.09 -0.40
C SER A 210 22.98 17.31 0.91
N LYS A 211 23.99 17.42 1.77
CA LYS A 211 24.03 16.70 3.07
C LYS A 211 22.86 17.07 3.99
N ASP A 212 22.36 18.30 3.90
CA ASP A 212 21.21 18.74 4.67
C ASP A 212 19.85 18.38 4.03
N GLY A 213 19.86 17.75 2.84
CA GLY A 213 18.66 17.32 2.10
C GLY A 213 17.82 18.46 1.53
N LYS A 214 18.27 19.74 1.61
CA LYS A 214 17.46 20.92 1.24
C LYS A 214 17.70 21.42 -0.17
N THR A 215 18.82 21.08 -0.77
CA THR A 215 19.21 21.52 -2.10
C THR A 215 19.72 20.34 -2.93
N VAL A 216 19.81 20.53 -4.23
CA VAL A 216 20.38 19.56 -5.17
C VAL A 216 21.67 20.09 -5.78
N THR A 217 22.57 19.21 -6.21
CA THR A 217 23.81 19.56 -6.92
C THR A 217 23.52 19.85 -8.39
N ASP A 218 24.45 20.50 -9.09
CA ASP A 218 24.25 20.90 -10.48
C ASP A 218 24.33 19.75 -11.51
N SER A 219 24.81 18.58 -11.12
CA SER A 219 24.95 17.42 -12.04
C SER A 219 23.63 16.67 -12.20
N LYS A 220 23.07 16.68 -13.40
CA LYS A 220 21.89 15.93 -13.79
C LYS A 220 22.27 14.57 -14.36
N ILE A 221 21.50 13.54 -13.98
CA ILE A 221 21.61 12.20 -14.56
C ILE A 221 20.24 11.83 -15.12
N ASP A 222 20.21 11.48 -16.39
CA ASP A 222 19.00 10.98 -17.05
C ASP A 222 18.99 9.45 -17.02
N ILE A 223 17.87 8.83 -16.63
CA ILE A 223 17.68 7.38 -16.59
C ILE A 223 16.43 7.03 -17.41
N ASN A 224 16.58 6.15 -18.39
CA ASN A 224 15.44 5.67 -19.18
C ASN A 224 14.55 4.77 -18.33
N CYS A 225 13.24 4.97 -18.43
CA CYS A 225 12.23 4.10 -17.81
C CYS A 225 10.88 4.33 -18.47
N ASP A 226 10.05 3.32 -18.51
CA ASP A 226 8.65 3.43 -18.96
C ASP A 226 7.64 3.19 -17.81
N CYS A 227 8.17 2.91 -16.60
CA CYS A 227 7.41 2.86 -15.36
C CYS A 227 8.29 3.37 -14.20
N LEU A 228 7.77 4.32 -13.43
CA LEU A 228 8.39 4.85 -12.22
C LEU A 228 7.52 4.49 -11.00
N GLY A 229 8.04 3.62 -10.14
CA GLY A 229 7.43 3.29 -8.86
C GLY A 229 7.87 4.27 -7.79
N VAL A 230 6.91 4.88 -7.10
CA VAL A 230 7.19 5.88 -6.07
C VAL A 230 6.72 5.38 -4.71
N SER A 231 7.59 5.48 -3.69
CA SER A 231 7.29 5.11 -2.30
C SER A 231 7.83 6.16 -1.34
N GLY A 232 6.96 7.00 -0.81
CA GLY A 232 7.27 8.09 0.14
C GLY A 232 6.93 7.74 1.60
N GLY A 233 6.85 6.46 1.94
CA GLY A 233 6.43 5.98 3.25
C GLY A 233 4.93 5.67 3.31
N TRP A 234 4.44 5.43 4.51
CA TRP A 234 3.06 4.98 4.76
C TRP A 234 2.36 5.93 5.71
N THR A 235 1.07 6.13 5.50
CA THR A 235 0.21 6.93 6.38
C THR A 235 -0.95 6.08 6.85
N PRO A 236 -1.21 5.97 8.16
CA PRO A 236 -2.36 5.24 8.68
C PRO A 236 -3.68 5.77 8.11
N ALA A 237 -4.60 4.87 7.77
CA ALA A 237 -5.92 5.23 7.28
C ALA A 237 -6.85 5.58 8.44
N VAL A 238 -6.70 6.80 8.99
CA VAL A 238 -7.39 7.26 10.22
C VAL A 238 -8.75 7.91 9.99
N HIS A 239 -9.30 7.84 8.79
CA HIS A 239 -10.55 8.53 8.42
C HIS A 239 -11.73 8.12 9.33
N LEU A 240 -11.97 6.82 9.50
CA LEU A 240 -13.05 6.32 10.36
C LEU A 240 -12.81 6.65 11.83
N PHE A 241 -11.56 6.62 12.26
CA PHE A 241 -11.19 7.02 13.62
C PHE A 241 -11.55 8.48 13.90
N THR A 242 -11.23 9.40 13.00
CA THR A 242 -11.56 10.83 13.16
C THR A 242 -13.05 11.10 13.05
N GLN A 243 -13.77 10.41 12.17
CA GLN A 243 -15.22 10.52 12.04
C GLN A 243 -15.94 10.10 13.33
N SER A 244 -15.44 9.12 14.05
CA SER A 244 -16.02 8.72 15.35
C SER A 244 -15.79 9.71 16.49
N GLY A 245 -15.03 10.79 16.25
CA GLY A 245 -14.67 11.80 17.24
C GLY A 245 -13.28 11.58 17.86
N GLY A 246 -12.53 10.59 17.40
CA GLY A 246 -11.14 10.37 17.80
C GLY A 246 -10.24 11.55 17.45
N LYS A 247 -9.23 11.81 18.28
CA LYS A 247 -8.25 12.89 18.07
C LYS A 247 -6.92 12.31 17.69
N LEU A 248 -6.30 12.93 16.70
CA LEU A 248 -4.97 12.56 16.22
C LEU A 248 -3.88 13.34 16.96
N LYS A 249 -2.68 12.79 16.97
CA LYS A 249 -1.43 13.54 17.20
C LYS A 249 -0.53 13.37 15.98
N PHE A 250 0.32 14.35 15.75
CA PHE A 250 1.39 14.24 14.76
C PHE A 250 2.58 13.52 15.39
N ASP A 251 3.17 12.59 14.66
CA ASP A 251 4.43 11.92 14.99
C ASP A 251 5.53 12.52 14.12
N ASP A 252 6.47 13.21 14.76
CA ASP A 252 7.57 13.91 14.07
C ASP A 252 8.63 12.96 13.51
N ASN A 253 8.74 11.73 14.04
CA ASN A 253 9.73 10.76 13.56
C ASN A 253 9.34 10.21 12.19
N ASP A 254 8.07 9.81 12.07
CA ASP A 254 7.55 9.21 10.84
C ASP A 254 6.82 10.21 9.94
N ASN A 255 6.65 11.47 10.41
CA ASN A 255 5.90 12.53 9.74
C ASN A 255 4.48 12.09 9.35
N ILE A 256 3.74 11.51 10.29
CA ILE A 256 2.38 10.98 10.10
C ILE A 256 1.44 11.38 11.23
N PHE A 257 0.13 11.36 10.95
CA PHE A 257 -0.90 11.47 11.97
C PHE A 257 -1.29 10.09 12.48
N ILE A 258 -1.23 9.90 13.80
CA ILE A 258 -1.61 8.64 14.46
C ILE A 258 -2.73 8.87 15.48
N PRO A 259 -3.55 7.84 15.79
CA PRO A 259 -4.57 7.91 16.84
C PRO A 259 -3.97 8.27 18.20
N ASN A 260 -4.63 9.20 18.92
CA ASN A 260 -4.18 9.64 20.25
C ASN A 260 -5.28 9.51 21.31
N LYS A 261 -6.40 10.28 21.20
CA LYS A 261 -7.52 10.18 22.13
C LYS A 261 -8.66 9.41 21.48
N TYR A 262 -8.98 8.28 22.09
CA TYR A 262 -10.00 7.36 21.61
C TYR A 262 -11.37 7.73 22.17
N PRO A 263 -12.44 7.67 21.36
CA PRO A 263 -13.81 7.60 21.89
C PRO A 263 -14.00 6.36 22.74
N SER A 264 -15.02 6.36 23.60
CA SER A 264 -15.40 5.17 24.36
C SER A 264 -15.76 4.02 23.42
N ASP A 265 -15.32 2.82 23.78
CA ASP A 265 -15.67 1.58 23.08
C ASP A 265 -15.18 1.50 21.61
N GLN A 266 -14.15 2.27 21.29
CA GLN A 266 -13.42 2.16 20.02
C GLN A 266 -11.96 1.82 20.27
N LEU A 267 -11.39 0.96 19.41
CA LEU A 267 -9.97 0.64 19.33
C LEU A 267 -9.50 0.75 17.87
N SER A 268 -8.25 1.12 17.68
CA SER A 268 -7.58 1.03 16.37
C SER A 268 -6.37 0.10 16.51
N ILE A 269 -6.19 -0.79 15.56
CA ILE A 269 -5.12 -1.79 15.54
C ILE A 269 -4.43 -1.82 14.18
N GLY A 270 -3.20 -2.31 14.16
CA GLY A 270 -2.35 -2.36 12.97
C GLY A 270 -1.53 -1.09 12.80
N SER A 271 -1.03 -0.89 11.60
CA SER A 271 -0.23 0.29 11.23
C SER A 271 -1.08 1.49 10.89
#